data_78fd159b7965b04b01bb622d80779590
#
_entry.id   78fd159b7965b04b01bb622d80779590
#
_cell.length_a   1.000
_cell.length_b   1.000
_cell.length_c   1.000
_cell.angle_alpha   90.00
_cell.angle_beta   90.00
_cell.angle_gamma   90.00
#
_symmetry.space_group_name_H-M   'P 1'
#
loop_
_entity.id
_entity.type
_entity.pdbx_description
1 polymer ?
#
loop_
_entity_poly.entity_id
_entity_poly.type
_entity_poly.pdbx_seq_one_letter_code
_entity_poly.pdbx_strand_id
1 'polypeptide(L)'
;GYTVAQFPMGMLRIPHMSKQQWHPINDFSFILGVSGYTFGFVVKADSPHKSFNDYVDAARKAPGQVNYGSTGNGTSPHLLMEEVAAAAKAQLTHVPYKGNADLMQSLLGGHVMAASDATGWDKFVDGGQMRLLVTFGENRTKRWPTVPTAKDLGYGVVSSSPYGLVGPKGMDPAVMKTLHDAFKKAMDDPKHLELIDQLN
;
A
#
# COMPACT_ATOMS: atom_id res chain seq x y z
N GLY A 1 -20.81 14.75 16.87
CA GLY A 1 -21.03 13.77 15.82
C GLY A 1 -20.69 12.37 16.30
N TYR A 2 -21.35 11.37 15.73
CA TYR A 2 -21.18 9.94 16.08
C TYR A 2 -20.42 9.18 14.98
N THR A 3 -19.65 9.88 14.15
CA THR A 3 -18.93 9.28 13.04
C THR A 3 -17.46 9.12 13.40
N VAL A 4 -16.95 7.90 13.22
CA VAL A 4 -15.53 7.57 13.28
C VAL A 4 -15.12 7.11 11.89
N ALA A 5 -13.94 7.52 11.45
CA ALA A 5 -13.43 7.20 10.12
C ALA A 5 -12.01 6.63 10.20
N GLN A 6 -11.67 5.79 9.24
CA GLN A 6 -10.28 5.42 9.00
C GLN A 6 -9.51 6.59 8.38
N PHE A 7 -8.30 6.83 8.86
CA PHE A 7 -7.41 7.87 8.38
C PHE A 7 -6.11 7.25 7.84
N PRO A 8 -6.07 6.91 6.55
CA PRO A 8 -4.85 6.42 5.92
C PRO A 8 -3.87 7.55 5.61
N MET A 9 -2.59 7.24 5.45
CA MET A 9 -1.52 8.20 5.14
C MET A 9 -1.83 9.09 3.91
N GLY A 10 -2.57 8.57 2.93
CA GLY A 10 -3.00 9.34 1.76
C GLY A 10 -3.77 10.62 2.09
N MET A 11 -4.51 10.64 3.20
CA MET A 11 -5.25 11.83 3.65
C MET A 11 -4.33 13.02 3.95
N LEU A 12 -3.09 12.80 4.36
CA LEU A 12 -2.10 13.86 4.57
C LEU A 12 -1.60 14.45 3.23
N ARG A 13 -1.66 13.69 2.15
CA ARG A 13 -1.14 14.07 0.83
C ARG A 13 -2.17 14.77 -0.05
N ILE A 14 -3.44 14.42 0.07
CA ILE A 14 -4.54 14.96 -0.76
C ILE A 14 -4.56 16.50 -0.82
N PRO A 15 -4.40 17.24 0.30
CA PRO A 15 -4.39 18.71 0.26
C PRO A 15 -3.24 19.32 -0.54
N HIS A 16 -2.15 18.58 -0.74
CA HIS A 16 -1.02 19.01 -1.57
C HIS A 16 -1.24 18.75 -3.08
N MET A 17 -2.20 17.89 -3.40
CA MET A 17 -2.51 17.48 -4.78
C MET A 17 -3.73 18.21 -5.34
N SER A 18 -4.67 18.58 -4.48
CA SER A 18 -5.90 19.26 -4.86
C SER A 18 -6.46 20.09 -3.71
N LYS A 19 -7.12 21.21 -4.06
CA LYS A 19 -7.72 22.09 -3.05
C LYS A 19 -8.81 21.32 -2.28
N GLN A 20 -8.67 21.30 -0.95
CA GLN A 20 -9.64 20.70 -0.03
C GLN A 20 -10.32 21.77 0.82
N GLN A 21 -11.51 21.45 1.34
CA GLN A 21 -12.24 22.29 2.30
C GLN A 21 -11.92 21.92 3.75
N TRP A 22 -10.96 21.03 3.98
CA TRP A 22 -10.54 20.51 5.27
C TRP A 22 -9.02 20.47 5.38
N HIS A 23 -8.52 20.53 6.61
CA HIS A 23 -7.10 20.43 6.93
C HIS A 23 -6.81 19.06 7.58
N PRO A 24 -5.84 18.29 7.11
CA PRO A 24 -5.64 16.89 7.50
C PRO A 24 -5.27 16.70 8.98
N ILE A 25 -4.76 17.73 9.64
CA ILE A 25 -4.40 17.65 11.06
C ILE A 25 -5.42 18.40 11.92
N ASN A 26 -5.81 19.62 11.50
CA ASN A 26 -6.55 20.53 12.38
C ASN A 26 -8.07 20.25 12.44
N ASP A 27 -8.62 19.50 11.48
CA ASP A 27 -10.06 19.29 11.37
C ASP A 27 -10.51 17.91 11.85
N PHE A 28 -9.58 17.15 12.43
CA PHE A 28 -9.84 15.81 12.99
C PHE A 28 -9.37 15.70 14.44
N SER A 29 -10.03 14.83 15.20
CA SER A 29 -9.59 14.34 16.50
C SER A 29 -9.01 12.95 16.29
N PHE A 30 -7.70 12.77 16.50
CA PHE A 30 -7.00 11.50 16.32
C PHE A 30 -7.24 10.61 17.55
N ILE A 31 -7.78 9.42 17.32
CA ILE A 31 -8.18 8.49 18.41
C ILE A 31 -7.08 7.48 18.65
N LEU A 32 -6.65 6.74 17.62
CA LEU A 32 -5.70 5.62 17.75
C LEU A 32 -5.03 5.31 16.41
N GLY A 33 -3.72 5.02 16.44
CA GLY A 33 -3.03 4.32 15.35
C GLY A 33 -3.34 2.83 15.43
N VAL A 34 -3.75 2.22 14.31
CA VAL A 34 -4.19 0.82 14.30
C VAL A 34 -3.12 -0.11 13.74
N SER A 35 -2.65 0.15 12.52
CA SER A 35 -1.69 -0.71 11.83
C SER A 35 -1.06 0.04 10.64
N GLY A 36 -0.30 -0.67 9.82
CA GLY A 36 0.20 -0.20 8.53
C GLY A 36 -0.16 -1.18 7.43
N TYR A 37 -0.14 -0.71 6.18
CA TYR A 37 -0.31 -1.57 5.02
C TYR A 37 1.05 -2.17 4.60
N THR A 38 1.05 -3.45 4.26
CA THR A 38 2.16 -4.06 3.54
C THR A 38 1.95 -3.83 2.05
N PHE A 39 2.77 -2.98 1.45
CA PHE A 39 2.75 -2.77 0.01
C PHE A 39 3.66 -3.77 -0.68
N GLY A 40 3.19 -4.28 -1.82
CA GLY A 40 3.94 -5.20 -2.65
C GLY A 40 3.78 -4.87 -4.13
N PHE A 41 4.69 -5.41 -4.91
CA PHE A 41 4.68 -5.33 -6.36
C PHE A 41 4.58 -6.74 -6.94
N VAL A 42 3.50 -6.99 -7.66
CA VAL A 42 3.17 -8.31 -8.18
C VAL A 42 3.07 -8.30 -9.70
N VAL A 43 3.38 -9.43 -10.30
CA VAL A 43 3.18 -9.73 -11.72
C VAL A 43 2.38 -11.02 -11.85
N LYS A 44 1.85 -11.31 -13.05
CA LYS A 44 1.28 -12.64 -13.33
C LYS A 44 2.34 -13.72 -13.13
N ALA A 45 1.92 -14.92 -12.74
CA ALA A 45 2.83 -16.06 -12.53
C ALA A 45 3.62 -16.42 -13.79
N ASP A 46 3.01 -16.29 -14.96
CA ASP A 46 3.63 -16.54 -16.28
C ASP A 46 4.44 -15.38 -16.84
N SER A 47 4.50 -14.24 -16.12
CA SER A 47 5.28 -13.07 -16.52
C SER A 47 6.74 -13.43 -16.86
N PRO A 48 7.32 -12.84 -17.90
CA PRO A 48 8.76 -12.97 -18.22
C PRO A 48 9.65 -12.39 -17.12
N HIS A 49 9.15 -11.42 -16.35
CA HIS A 49 9.89 -10.80 -15.26
C HIS A 49 9.88 -11.73 -14.04
N LYS A 50 11.04 -12.28 -13.69
CA LYS A 50 11.17 -13.25 -12.59
C LYS A 50 11.62 -12.58 -11.29
N SER A 51 12.21 -11.38 -11.37
CA SER A 51 12.62 -10.55 -10.26
C SER A 51 12.16 -9.10 -10.46
N PHE A 52 12.21 -8.32 -9.39
CA PHE A 52 11.91 -6.88 -9.48
C PHE A 52 12.94 -6.14 -10.33
N ASN A 53 14.22 -6.55 -10.24
CA ASN A 53 15.26 -5.96 -11.06
C ASN A 53 15.05 -6.25 -12.56
N ASP A 54 14.59 -7.45 -12.94
CA ASP A 54 14.25 -7.75 -14.35
C ASP A 54 13.19 -6.77 -14.88
N TYR A 55 12.19 -6.46 -14.04
CA TYR A 55 11.12 -5.53 -14.41
C TYR A 55 11.64 -4.09 -14.58
N VAL A 56 12.44 -3.63 -13.63
CA VAL A 56 13.06 -2.29 -13.69
C VAL A 56 14.04 -2.17 -14.86
N ASP A 57 14.82 -3.21 -15.13
CA ASP A 57 15.77 -3.23 -16.26
C ASP A 57 15.04 -3.24 -17.62
N ALA A 58 13.88 -3.90 -17.70
CA ALA A 58 13.04 -3.81 -18.89
C ALA A 58 12.56 -2.37 -19.12
N ALA A 59 12.16 -1.65 -18.07
CA ALA A 59 11.78 -0.25 -18.16
C ALA A 59 12.94 0.68 -18.56
N ARG A 60 14.16 0.39 -18.12
CA ARG A 60 15.37 1.12 -18.57
C ARG A 60 15.64 0.92 -20.07
N LYS A 61 15.44 -0.32 -20.56
CA LYS A 61 15.67 -0.68 -21.98
C LYS A 61 14.59 -0.16 -22.91
N ALA A 62 13.36 -0.02 -22.42
CA ALA A 62 12.21 0.43 -23.19
C ALA A 62 11.44 1.53 -22.41
N PRO A 63 11.96 2.76 -22.34
CA PRO A 63 11.37 3.84 -21.57
C PRO A 63 9.91 4.10 -21.95
N GLY A 64 9.01 4.15 -20.95
CA GLY A 64 7.59 4.39 -21.13
C GLY A 64 6.78 3.21 -21.71
N GLN A 65 7.41 2.09 -22.09
CA GLN A 65 6.69 0.94 -22.63
C GLN A 65 6.31 -0.10 -21.57
N VAL A 66 6.98 -0.09 -20.41
CA VAL A 66 6.68 -0.98 -19.29
C VAL A 66 5.69 -0.28 -18.37
N ASN A 67 4.51 -0.89 -18.19
CA ASN A 67 3.41 -0.29 -17.42
C ASN A 67 3.12 -1.06 -16.14
N TYR A 68 2.62 -0.35 -15.15
CA TYR A 68 2.09 -0.92 -13.92
C TYR A 68 0.78 -0.24 -13.51
N GLY A 69 -0.07 -0.97 -12.82
CA GLY A 69 -1.28 -0.43 -12.22
C GLY A 69 -1.12 -0.13 -10.73
N SER A 70 -1.89 0.82 -10.23
CA SER A 70 -2.11 1.03 -8.79
C SER A 70 -3.54 1.48 -8.51
N THR A 71 -3.91 1.54 -7.23
CA THR A 71 -5.25 1.99 -6.78
C THR A 71 -5.45 3.51 -6.83
N GLY A 72 -4.74 4.20 -7.69
CA GLY A 72 -4.99 5.60 -8.04
C GLY A 72 -3.79 6.52 -7.95
N ASN A 73 -3.96 7.70 -8.56
CA ASN A 73 -2.93 8.74 -8.55
C ASN A 73 -2.68 9.27 -7.12
N GLY A 74 -1.40 9.43 -6.75
CA GLY A 74 -0.99 9.96 -5.45
C GLY A 74 -1.19 9.01 -4.27
N THR A 75 -1.67 7.79 -4.51
CA THR A 75 -1.72 6.75 -3.48
C THR A 75 -0.30 6.27 -3.13
N SER A 76 -0.14 5.65 -1.95
CA SER A 76 1.18 5.13 -1.57
C SER A 76 1.75 4.15 -2.60
N PRO A 77 1.00 3.17 -3.13
CA PRO A 77 1.51 2.28 -4.17
C PRO A 77 2.02 2.99 -5.43
N HIS A 78 1.35 4.06 -5.87
CA HIS A 78 1.81 4.88 -6.99
C HIS A 78 3.14 5.58 -6.66
N LEU A 79 3.18 6.33 -5.54
CA LEU A 79 4.36 7.12 -5.18
C LEU A 79 5.60 6.26 -4.91
N LEU A 80 5.44 5.08 -4.31
CA LEU A 80 6.53 4.11 -4.12
C LEU A 80 7.18 3.72 -5.46
N MET A 81 6.37 3.50 -6.49
CA MET A 81 6.90 3.16 -7.81
C MET A 81 7.53 4.37 -8.51
N GLU A 82 7.04 5.58 -8.29
CA GLU A 82 7.69 6.80 -8.79
C GLU A 82 9.05 7.03 -8.11
N GLU A 83 9.16 6.78 -6.80
CA GLU A 83 10.43 6.83 -6.07
C GLU A 83 11.41 5.76 -6.58
N VAL A 84 10.96 4.53 -6.82
CA VAL A 84 11.78 3.47 -7.42
C VAL A 84 12.22 3.88 -8.83
N ALA A 85 11.30 4.37 -9.66
CA ALA A 85 11.61 4.80 -11.03
C ALA A 85 12.67 5.90 -11.06
N ALA A 86 12.55 6.88 -10.15
CA ALA A 86 13.55 7.94 -9.99
C ALA A 86 14.90 7.40 -9.54
N ALA A 87 14.94 6.56 -8.49
CA ALA A 87 16.17 5.95 -7.98
C ALA A 87 16.86 5.06 -9.02
N ALA A 88 16.05 4.33 -9.80
CA ALA A 88 16.50 3.43 -10.84
C ALA A 88 16.87 4.14 -12.16
N LYS A 89 16.53 5.42 -12.32
CA LYS A 89 16.59 6.15 -13.60
C LYS A 89 15.84 5.39 -14.71
N ALA A 90 14.68 4.85 -14.37
CA ALA A 90 13.79 4.12 -15.28
C ALA A 90 12.53 4.95 -15.56
N GLN A 91 11.90 4.74 -16.70
CA GLN A 91 10.63 5.38 -17.03
C GLN A 91 9.54 4.32 -17.15
N LEU A 92 8.59 4.34 -16.19
CA LEU A 92 7.44 3.46 -16.13
C LEU A 92 6.18 4.21 -16.55
N THR A 93 5.21 3.49 -17.10
CA THR A 93 3.88 4.06 -17.37
C THR A 93 2.90 3.61 -16.29
N HIS A 94 2.39 4.57 -15.52
CA HIS A 94 1.40 4.30 -14.49
C HIS A 94 -0.02 4.27 -15.05
N VAL A 95 -0.81 3.27 -14.62
CA VAL A 95 -2.23 3.11 -14.96
C VAL A 95 -3.06 3.11 -13.67
N PRO A 96 -3.82 4.19 -13.38
CA PRO A 96 -4.61 4.27 -12.16
C PRO A 96 -5.93 3.49 -12.27
N TYR A 97 -6.27 2.74 -11.21
CA TYR A 97 -7.53 2.02 -11.03
C TYR A 97 -8.31 2.60 -9.85
N LYS A 98 -9.63 2.38 -9.83
CA LYS A 98 -10.50 2.87 -8.75
C LYS A 98 -10.43 2.01 -7.47
N GLY A 99 -9.87 0.82 -7.55
CA GLY A 99 -9.77 -0.09 -6.41
C GLY A 99 -8.99 -1.35 -6.74
N ASN A 100 -8.72 -2.14 -5.69
CA ASN A 100 -7.94 -3.37 -5.78
C ASN A 100 -8.58 -4.42 -6.71
N ALA A 101 -9.91 -4.62 -6.66
CA ALA A 101 -10.57 -5.65 -7.47
C ALA A 101 -10.35 -5.42 -8.97
N ASP A 102 -10.57 -4.20 -9.46
CA ASP A 102 -10.37 -3.83 -10.87
C ASP A 102 -8.89 -3.98 -11.26
N LEU A 103 -7.98 -3.57 -10.37
CA LEU A 103 -6.54 -3.69 -10.59
C LEU A 103 -6.10 -5.15 -10.73
N MET A 104 -6.54 -6.03 -9.82
CA MET A 104 -6.19 -7.45 -9.85
C MET A 104 -6.77 -8.14 -11.10
N GLN A 105 -8.00 -7.85 -11.47
CA GLN A 105 -8.61 -8.37 -12.70
C GLN A 105 -7.85 -7.90 -13.95
N SER A 106 -7.46 -6.63 -13.97
CA SER A 106 -6.68 -6.06 -15.08
C SER A 106 -5.31 -6.71 -15.23
N LEU A 107 -4.63 -6.98 -14.11
CA LEU A 107 -3.35 -7.70 -14.11
C LEU A 107 -3.54 -9.14 -14.62
N LEU A 108 -4.53 -9.87 -14.11
CA LEU A 108 -4.83 -11.24 -14.56
C LEU A 108 -5.23 -11.29 -16.03
N GLY A 109 -5.97 -10.28 -16.50
CA GLY A 109 -6.35 -10.13 -17.91
C GLY A 109 -5.20 -9.67 -18.83
N GLY A 110 -4.04 -9.31 -18.27
CA GLY A 110 -2.87 -8.86 -19.04
C GLY A 110 -2.98 -7.43 -19.60
N HIS A 111 -3.91 -6.60 -19.06
CA HIS A 111 -4.04 -5.19 -19.47
C HIS A 111 -2.95 -4.31 -18.84
N VAL A 112 -2.37 -4.74 -17.73
CA VAL A 112 -1.14 -4.17 -17.15
C VAL A 112 -0.14 -5.30 -16.91
N MET A 113 1.16 -4.98 -16.95
CA MET A 113 2.24 -5.96 -16.77
C MET A 113 2.47 -6.30 -15.31
N ALA A 114 2.16 -5.36 -14.42
CA ALA A 114 2.37 -5.48 -12.98
C ALA A 114 1.34 -4.66 -12.20
N ALA A 115 1.25 -4.92 -10.90
CA ALA A 115 0.46 -4.12 -9.97
C ALA A 115 1.27 -3.79 -8.72
N SER A 116 1.19 -2.52 -8.29
CA SER A 116 1.66 -2.05 -7.00
C SER A 116 0.44 -1.76 -6.13
N ASP A 117 0.30 -2.46 -5.01
CA ASP A 117 -0.86 -2.29 -4.12
C ASP A 117 -0.57 -2.82 -2.70
N ALA A 118 -1.54 -2.63 -1.79
CA ALA A 118 -1.58 -3.27 -0.49
C ALA A 118 -1.94 -4.77 -0.63
N THR A 119 -2.03 -5.47 0.48
CA THR A 119 -2.15 -6.94 0.59
C THR A 119 -3.29 -7.64 -0.17
N GLY A 120 -4.12 -6.94 -0.92
CA GLY A 120 -5.19 -7.58 -1.73
C GLY A 120 -4.72 -8.54 -2.84
N TRP A 121 -3.43 -8.63 -3.11
CA TRP A 121 -2.79 -9.55 -4.03
C TRP A 121 -2.41 -10.90 -3.36
N ASP A 122 -2.45 -10.99 -2.05
CA ASP A 122 -1.96 -12.13 -1.24
C ASP A 122 -2.55 -13.48 -1.67
N LYS A 123 -3.86 -13.56 -1.81
CA LYS A 123 -4.57 -14.78 -2.23
C LYS A 123 -4.15 -15.28 -3.61
N PHE A 124 -3.85 -14.35 -4.51
CA PHE A 124 -3.40 -14.69 -5.87
C PHE A 124 -1.95 -15.18 -5.89
N VAL A 125 -1.12 -14.65 -4.98
CA VAL A 125 0.28 -15.11 -4.81
C VAL A 125 0.29 -16.50 -4.20
N ASP A 126 -0.45 -16.74 -3.13
CA ASP A 126 -0.54 -18.06 -2.48
C ASP A 126 -1.21 -19.10 -3.40
N GLY A 127 -2.18 -18.67 -4.20
CA GLY A 127 -2.84 -19.50 -5.23
C GLY A 127 -1.99 -19.74 -6.48
N GLY A 128 -0.76 -19.19 -6.54
CA GLY A 128 0.15 -19.38 -7.68
C GLY A 128 -0.27 -18.67 -8.98
N GLN A 129 -1.24 -17.78 -8.92
CA GLN A 129 -1.70 -17.00 -10.08
C GLN A 129 -0.86 -15.73 -10.33
N MET A 130 -0.24 -15.21 -9.26
CA MET A 130 0.66 -14.07 -9.28
C MET A 130 1.98 -14.41 -8.61
N ARG A 131 3.00 -13.62 -8.90
CA ARG A 131 4.31 -13.65 -8.24
C ARG A 131 4.58 -12.31 -7.59
N LEU A 132 4.87 -12.33 -6.28
CA LEU A 132 5.34 -11.17 -5.55
C LEU A 132 6.83 -10.99 -5.82
N LEU A 133 7.22 -9.84 -6.38
CA LEU A 133 8.60 -9.55 -6.75
C LEU A 133 9.36 -8.77 -5.69
N VAL A 134 8.65 -7.91 -4.96
CA VAL A 134 9.24 -7.04 -3.93
C VAL A 134 8.15 -6.56 -2.98
N THR A 135 8.52 -6.30 -1.73
CA THR A 135 7.72 -5.55 -0.75
C THR A 135 8.40 -4.22 -0.42
N PHE A 136 7.62 -3.27 0.12
CA PHE A 136 8.12 -1.93 0.45
C PHE A 136 8.24 -1.70 1.96
N GLY A 137 8.23 -2.76 2.77
CA GLY A 137 8.45 -2.67 4.21
C GLY A 137 9.92 -2.45 4.57
N GLU A 138 10.16 -2.06 5.81
CA GLU A 138 11.53 -1.94 6.38
C GLU A 138 12.22 -3.30 6.42
N ASN A 139 11.46 -4.35 6.73
CA ASN A 139 11.91 -5.75 6.79
C ASN A 139 11.08 -6.61 5.85
N ARG A 140 11.61 -7.80 5.51
CA ARG A 140 10.86 -8.83 4.79
C ARG A 140 9.66 -9.30 5.62
N THR A 141 8.59 -9.68 4.94
CA THR A 141 7.40 -10.22 5.60
C THR A 141 7.66 -11.64 6.13
N LYS A 142 6.99 -12.01 7.20
CA LYS A 142 7.05 -13.38 7.73
C LYS A 142 6.45 -14.40 6.77
N ARG A 143 5.39 -14.02 6.07
CA ARG A 143 4.63 -14.90 5.16
C ARG A 143 5.41 -15.21 3.87
N TRP A 144 6.19 -14.26 3.35
CA TRP A 144 7.02 -14.43 2.14
C TRP A 144 8.48 -14.05 2.42
N PRO A 145 9.20 -14.78 3.27
CA PRO A 145 10.53 -14.38 3.75
C PRO A 145 11.61 -14.40 2.66
N THR A 146 11.36 -15.10 1.57
CA THR A 146 12.25 -15.13 0.40
C THR A 146 12.11 -13.93 -0.51
N VAL A 147 10.99 -13.18 -0.40
CA VAL A 147 10.75 -12.00 -1.22
C VAL A 147 11.55 -10.83 -0.65
N PRO A 148 12.40 -10.16 -1.45
CA PRO A 148 13.18 -9.03 -0.97
C PRO A 148 12.31 -7.80 -0.72
N THR A 149 12.80 -6.88 0.11
CA THR A 149 12.28 -5.52 0.17
C THR A 149 12.96 -4.65 -0.90
N ALA A 150 12.33 -3.51 -1.26
CA ALA A 150 12.97 -2.52 -2.13
C ALA A 150 14.28 -1.97 -1.53
N LYS A 151 14.36 -1.92 -0.20
CA LYS A 151 15.58 -1.60 0.56
C LYS A 151 16.67 -2.65 0.35
N ASP A 152 16.33 -3.95 0.44
CA ASP A 152 17.29 -5.05 0.17
C ASP A 152 17.89 -4.96 -1.25
N LEU A 153 17.09 -4.49 -2.20
CA LEU A 153 17.51 -4.33 -3.60
C LEU A 153 18.26 -3.02 -3.87
N GLY A 154 18.47 -2.19 -2.83
CA GLY A 154 19.27 -0.96 -2.93
C GLY A 154 18.51 0.26 -3.44
N TYR A 155 17.17 0.20 -3.60
CA TYR A 155 16.39 1.37 -4.03
C TYR A 155 16.20 2.42 -2.92
N GLY A 156 16.39 2.04 -1.65
CA GLY A 156 16.24 2.95 -0.51
C GLY A 156 14.79 3.39 -0.25
N VAL A 157 13.82 2.76 -0.90
CA VAL A 157 12.39 3.09 -0.79
C VAL A 157 11.74 2.22 0.27
N VAL A 158 11.16 2.85 1.28
CA VAL A 158 10.47 2.18 2.39
C VAL A 158 9.17 2.88 2.71
N SER A 159 8.12 2.12 2.94
CA SER A 159 6.84 2.64 3.40
C SER A 159 6.22 1.74 4.47
N SER A 160 5.98 2.30 5.63
CA SER A 160 5.17 1.67 6.68
C SER A 160 3.69 2.05 6.62
N SER A 161 3.34 2.98 5.76
CA SER A 161 1.98 3.50 5.50
C SER A 161 0.97 3.28 6.63
N PRO A 162 1.18 3.87 7.79
CA PRO A 162 0.30 3.68 8.93
C PRO A 162 -1.10 4.24 8.65
N TYR A 163 -2.09 3.65 9.29
CA TYR A 163 -3.44 4.21 9.34
C TYR A 163 -3.97 4.17 10.78
N GLY A 164 -4.92 5.03 11.06
CA GLY A 164 -5.55 5.13 12.36
C GLY A 164 -7.03 5.45 12.27
N LEU A 165 -7.60 5.73 13.42
CA LEU A 165 -8.99 6.14 13.56
C LEU A 165 -9.02 7.60 13.98
N VAL A 166 -9.93 8.35 13.33
CA VAL A 166 -10.20 9.74 13.64
C VAL A 166 -11.70 9.97 13.79
N GLY A 167 -12.03 11.00 14.51
CA GLY A 167 -13.38 11.55 14.56
C GLY A 167 -13.39 13.03 14.20
N PRO A 168 -14.56 13.69 14.23
CA PRO A 168 -14.68 15.11 13.97
C PRO A 168 -13.82 15.93 14.94
N LYS A 169 -13.39 17.10 14.48
CA LYS A 169 -12.69 18.07 15.33
C LYS A 169 -13.47 18.38 16.60
N GLY A 170 -12.75 18.48 17.72
CA GLY A 170 -13.33 18.90 18.99
C GLY A 170 -14.20 17.85 19.65
N MET A 171 -13.92 16.55 19.43
CA MET A 171 -14.56 15.48 20.19
C MET A 171 -14.31 15.64 21.69
N ASP A 172 -15.32 15.29 22.48
CA ASP A 172 -15.22 15.23 23.93
C ASP A 172 -14.08 14.26 24.34
N PRO A 173 -13.13 14.68 25.21
CA PRO A 173 -12.01 13.84 25.63
C PRO A 173 -12.43 12.51 26.27
N ALA A 174 -13.56 12.46 27.02
CA ALA A 174 -14.05 11.24 27.62
C ALA A 174 -14.57 10.26 26.55
N VAL A 175 -15.23 10.78 25.51
CA VAL A 175 -15.66 9.96 24.36
C VAL A 175 -14.45 9.45 23.60
N MET A 176 -13.44 10.30 23.35
CA MET A 176 -12.19 9.88 22.70
C MET A 176 -11.49 8.77 23.48
N LYS A 177 -11.38 8.93 24.82
CA LYS A 177 -10.77 7.92 25.68
C LYS A 177 -11.53 6.60 25.63
N THR A 178 -12.86 6.64 25.68
CA THR A 178 -13.72 5.44 25.60
C THR A 178 -13.50 4.69 24.29
N LEU A 179 -13.47 5.42 23.17
CA LEU A 179 -13.21 4.83 21.86
C LEU A 179 -11.79 4.28 21.78
N HIS A 180 -10.79 5.05 22.19
CA HIS A 180 -9.40 4.61 22.22
C HIS A 180 -9.25 3.29 22.97
N ASP A 181 -9.77 3.22 24.22
CA ASP A 181 -9.61 2.04 25.08
C ASP A 181 -10.34 0.82 24.52
N ALA A 182 -11.54 1.03 23.92
CA ALA A 182 -12.30 -0.04 23.30
C ALA A 182 -11.57 -0.62 22.06
N PHE A 183 -11.09 0.24 21.16
CA PHE A 183 -10.33 -0.20 19.99
C PHE A 183 -8.99 -0.82 20.36
N LYS A 184 -8.27 -0.23 21.32
CA LYS A 184 -7.02 -0.79 21.79
C LYS A 184 -7.21 -2.20 22.38
N LYS A 185 -8.24 -2.39 23.19
CA LYS A 185 -8.58 -3.72 23.71
C LYS A 185 -8.90 -4.72 22.59
N ALA A 186 -9.62 -4.28 21.55
CA ALA A 186 -9.91 -5.12 20.38
C ALA A 186 -8.66 -5.48 19.57
N MET A 187 -7.66 -4.60 19.53
CA MET A 187 -6.37 -4.89 18.86
C MET A 187 -5.55 -5.96 19.59
N ASP A 188 -5.71 -6.08 20.90
CA ASP A 188 -5.05 -7.10 21.72
C ASP A 188 -5.84 -8.42 21.77
N ASP A 189 -7.00 -8.51 21.09
CA ASP A 189 -7.80 -9.73 21.01
C ASP A 189 -7.02 -10.81 20.25
N PRO A 190 -6.93 -12.06 20.78
CA PRO A 190 -6.19 -13.15 20.14
C PRO A 190 -6.61 -13.41 18.68
N LYS A 191 -7.91 -13.28 18.36
CA LYS A 191 -8.40 -13.45 16.98
C LYS A 191 -7.90 -12.34 16.05
N HIS A 192 -7.77 -11.12 16.55
CA HIS A 192 -7.22 -10.02 15.78
C HIS A 192 -5.71 -10.23 15.52
N LEU A 193 -4.96 -10.65 16.54
CA LEU A 193 -3.54 -10.96 16.41
C LEU A 193 -3.29 -12.11 15.43
N GLU A 194 -4.10 -13.17 15.50
CA GLU A 194 -4.07 -14.27 14.53
C GLU A 194 -4.32 -13.80 13.11
N LEU A 195 -5.31 -12.92 12.91
CA LEU A 195 -5.61 -12.35 11.59
C LEU A 195 -4.45 -11.50 11.06
N ILE A 196 -3.82 -10.68 11.91
CA ILE A 196 -2.64 -9.89 11.51
C ILE A 196 -1.47 -10.79 11.13
N ASP A 197 -1.20 -11.85 11.89
CA ASP A 197 -0.13 -12.80 11.55
C ASP A 197 -0.40 -13.53 10.22
N GLN A 198 -1.65 -13.76 9.86
CA GLN A 198 -2.01 -14.33 8.54
C GLN A 198 -1.82 -13.34 7.38
N LEU A 199 -1.86 -12.04 7.65
CA LEU A 199 -1.73 -10.99 6.63
C LEU A 199 -0.28 -10.51 6.43
N ASN A 200 0.63 -10.85 7.34
CA ASN A 200 2.04 -10.50 7.34
C ASN A 200 2.92 -11.73 7.12
#